data_f92ca7addc9197ff37de319a725b1264
#
_entry.id   f92ca7addc9197ff37de319a725b1264
#
_cell.length_a   1.000
_cell.length_b   1.000
_cell.length_c   1.000
_cell.angle_alpha   90.00
_cell.angle_beta   90.00
_cell.angle_gamma   90.00
#
_symmetry.space_group_name_H-M   'P 1'
#
loop_
_entity.id
_entity.type
_entity.pdbx_description
1 polymer ?
#
loop_
_entity_poly.entity_id
_entity_poly.type
_entity_poly.pdbx_seq_one_letter_code
_entity_poly.pdbx_strand_id
1 'polypeptide(L)'
;MSNDKVLKQPKYNASCDVSSHDVIFDRPLKLACGINLASHTIVFETYGSLNKQHSNAILICHALSGHQHAAGLSDDEKLGWWDHYIGPNKPIDTNKFFVVCPNNIGSCFGSTGPKSINPETNKAWGSDFPSLEVSDWVNSQIYLMEHLKIDCWAAIVGGSLGGMQAMHWAVSHGDKLKNAIVIAASLKLSAQNIAFNEIARRAIISDQAFHGGQYLEHQTSPKQGLALARMIGHLTYLSDSALGRKFGRLIRNGDLCLLYTSPSPRDVSL
;
A
#
# COMPACT_ATOMS: atom_id res chain seq x y z
N MET A 1 -33.36 7.21 28.27
CA MET A 1 -33.30 5.81 27.74
C MET A 1 -33.12 5.94 26.23
N SER A 2 -31.90 5.93 25.76
CA SER A 2 -31.59 6.01 24.34
C SER A 2 -31.31 4.59 23.84
N ASN A 3 -32.17 4.11 22.97
CA ASN A 3 -32.01 2.83 22.30
C ASN A 3 -30.87 2.96 21.25
N ASP A 4 -29.67 2.74 21.66
CA ASP A 4 -28.55 2.51 20.72
C ASP A 4 -28.77 1.12 20.08
N LYS A 5 -29.41 1.14 18.90
CA LYS A 5 -29.38 0.00 18.00
C LYS A 5 -27.93 -0.21 17.56
N VAL A 6 -27.29 -1.17 18.20
CA VAL A 6 -26.04 -1.75 17.66
C VAL A 6 -26.40 -2.29 16.27
N LEU A 7 -26.00 -1.57 15.23
CA LEU A 7 -26.06 -2.06 13.86
C LEU A 7 -25.18 -3.31 13.81
N LYS A 8 -25.82 -4.49 13.78
CA LYS A 8 -25.13 -5.75 13.49
C LYS A 8 -24.44 -5.56 12.15
N GLN A 9 -23.12 -5.62 12.15
CA GLN A 9 -22.36 -5.67 10.90
C GLN A 9 -22.90 -6.84 10.06
N PRO A 10 -23.17 -6.64 8.77
CA PRO A 10 -23.57 -7.75 7.90
C PRO A 10 -22.47 -8.81 7.96
N LYS A 11 -22.84 -10.09 8.08
CA LYS A 11 -21.92 -11.20 7.89
C LYS A 11 -21.52 -11.15 6.42
N TYR A 12 -20.35 -10.59 6.14
CA TYR A 12 -19.76 -10.65 4.79
C TYR A 12 -19.34 -12.09 4.53
N ASN A 13 -19.98 -12.74 3.57
CA ASN A 13 -19.38 -13.90 2.93
C ASN A 13 -18.20 -13.37 2.12
N ALA A 14 -16.99 -13.56 2.61
CA ALA A 14 -15.77 -13.33 1.86
C ALA A 14 -15.70 -14.39 0.75
N SER A 15 -16.25 -14.07 -0.43
CA SER A 15 -16.28 -14.96 -1.60
C SER A 15 -15.53 -14.34 -2.76
N CYS A 16 -14.47 -13.57 -2.51
CA CYS A 16 -13.58 -13.10 -3.55
C CYS A 16 -12.40 -14.05 -3.63
N ASP A 17 -12.29 -14.79 -4.75
CA ASP A 17 -11.13 -15.62 -5.01
C ASP A 17 -9.91 -14.72 -5.19
N VAL A 18 -8.89 -14.97 -4.37
CA VAL A 18 -7.63 -14.24 -4.36
C VAL A 18 -6.56 -15.11 -4.98
N SER A 19 -5.82 -14.58 -5.92
CA SER A 19 -4.62 -15.24 -6.46
C SER A 19 -3.41 -14.37 -6.21
N SER A 20 -2.45 -14.88 -5.44
CA SER A 20 -1.18 -14.20 -5.14
C SER A 20 -0.12 -14.62 -6.13
N HIS A 21 0.67 -13.66 -6.59
CA HIS A 21 1.70 -13.85 -7.60
C HIS A 21 2.95 -13.05 -7.24
N ASP A 22 4.09 -13.55 -7.71
CA ASP A 22 5.33 -12.82 -7.79
C ASP A 22 5.93 -12.95 -9.20
N VAL A 23 6.51 -11.87 -9.69
CA VAL A 23 7.18 -11.87 -10.99
C VAL A 23 8.51 -11.14 -10.88
N ILE A 24 9.55 -11.76 -11.42
CA ILE A 24 10.89 -11.18 -11.52
C ILE A 24 11.05 -10.62 -12.93
N PHE A 25 11.39 -9.35 -13.02
CA PHE A 25 11.75 -8.69 -14.27
C PHE A 25 13.26 -8.61 -14.39
N ASP A 26 13.84 -9.46 -15.24
CA ASP A 26 15.29 -9.49 -15.55
C ASP A 26 15.65 -8.44 -16.60
N ARG A 27 15.10 -7.24 -16.45
CA ARG A 27 15.41 -6.08 -17.27
C ARG A 27 15.53 -4.84 -16.39
N PRO A 28 16.45 -3.92 -16.72
CA PRO A 28 16.69 -2.76 -15.87
C PRO A 28 15.48 -1.85 -15.74
N LEU A 29 15.17 -1.47 -14.50
CA LEU A 29 14.24 -0.39 -14.19
C LEU A 29 15.06 0.87 -13.87
N LYS A 30 15.01 1.85 -14.75
CA LYS A 30 15.65 3.15 -14.54
C LYS A 30 14.82 3.98 -13.58
N LEU A 31 15.38 4.34 -12.44
CA LEU A 31 14.74 5.15 -11.42
C LEU A 31 14.98 6.66 -11.68
N ALA A 32 14.07 7.48 -11.19
CA ALA A 32 14.15 8.94 -11.30
C ALA A 32 15.42 9.52 -10.65
N CYS A 33 15.94 8.89 -9.60
CA CYS A 33 17.22 9.26 -8.98
C CYS A 33 18.46 8.93 -9.82
N GLY A 34 18.31 8.33 -11.00
CA GLY A 34 19.38 7.97 -11.93
C GLY A 34 19.98 6.58 -11.75
N ILE A 35 19.63 5.86 -10.70
CA ILE A 35 20.06 4.48 -10.44
C ILE A 35 19.23 3.52 -11.31
N ASN A 36 19.86 2.45 -11.79
CA ASN A 36 19.20 1.35 -12.46
C ASN A 36 19.11 0.14 -11.52
N LEU A 37 17.91 -0.32 -11.24
CA LEU A 37 17.73 -1.66 -10.68
C LEU A 37 17.86 -2.66 -11.83
N ALA A 38 18.92 -3.46 -11.82
CA ALA A 38 19.22 -4.41 -12.91
C ALA A 38 18.10 -5.43 -13.10
N SER A 39 17.52 -5.89 -11.99
CA SER A 39 16.30 -6.70 -11.93
C SER A 39 15.44 -6.26 -10.75
N HIS A 40 14.16 -6.57 -10.80
CA HIS A 40 13.26 -6.28 -9.69
C HIS A 40 12.08 -7.25 -9.66
N THR A 41 11.59 -7.53 -8.46
CA THR A 41 10.41 -8.36 -8.23
C THR A 41 9.22 -7.48 -7.92
N ILE A 42 8.07 -7.81 -8.50
CA ILE A 42 6.77 -7.27 -8.12
C ILE A 42 5.91 -8.40 -7.58
N VAL A 43 5.48 -8.28 -6.34
CA VAL A 43 4.43 -9.12 -5.76
C VAL A 43 3.09 -8.44 -6.02
N PHE A 44 2.09 -9.19 -6.44
CA PHE A 44 0.76 -8.65 -6.71
C PHE A 44 -0.32 -9.69 -6.46
N GLU A 45 -1.53 -9.22 -6.25
CA GLU A 45 -2.71 -10.07 -6.18
C GLU A 45 -3.68 -9.73 -7.30
N THR A 46 -4.45 -10.75 -7.70
CA THR A 46 -5.48 -10.62 -8.72
C THR A 46 -6.81 -11.15 -8.22
N TYR A 47 -7.90 -10.54 -8.69
CA TYR A 47 -9.27 -10.87 -8.31
C TYR A 47 -10.14 -10.88 -9.57
N GLY A 48 -11.01 -11.89 -9.69
CA GLY A 48 -11.84 -12.09 -10.88
C GLY A 48 -11.05 -12.64 -12.07
N SER A 49 -11.58 -12.50 -13.28
CA SER A 49 -11.00 -13.10 -14.48
C SER A 49 -10.81 -12.12 -15.63
N LEU A 50 -9.64 -12.18 -16.25
CA LEU A 50 -9.33 -11.39 -17.44
C LEU A 50 -10.15 -11.94 -18.63
N ASN A 51 -10.86 -11.07 -19.34
CA ASN A 51 -11.62 -11.47 -20.50
C ASN A 51 -10.72 -11.74 -21.73
N LYS A 52 -11.25 -12.40 -22.74
CA LYS A 52 -10.50 -12.77 -23.97
C LYS A 52 -9.93 -11.56 -24.72
N GLN A 53 -10.53 -10.40 -24.57
CA GLN A 53 -10.12 -9.16 -25.21
C GLN A 53 -9.14 -8.36 -24.35
N HIS A 54 -8.81 -8.83 -23.15
CA HIS A 54 -7.94 -8.14 -22.16
C HIS A 54 -8.37 -6.70 -21.86
N SER A 55 -9.68 -6.44 -21.92
CA SER A 55 -10.25 -5.06 -21.89
C SER A 55 -10.93 -4.69 -20.58
N ASN A 56 -11.03 -5.63 -19.61
CA ASN A 56 -11.74 -5.48 -18.35
C ASN A 56 -10.81 -5.37 -17.13
N ALA A 57 -9.52 -5.08 -17.33
CA ALA A 57 -8.56 -5.02 -16.26
C ALA A 57 -8.61 -3.68 -15.50
N ILE A 58 -8.61 -3.73 -14.18
CA ILE A 58 -8.53 -2.57 -13.29
C ILE A 58 -7.26 -2.67 -12.45
N LEU A 59 -6.46 -1.61 -12.45
CA LEU A 59 -5.29 -1.48 -11.59
C LEU A 59 -5.67 -0.77 -10.28
N ILE A 60 -5.35 -1.37 -9.15
CA ILE A 60 -5.49 -0.77 -7.82
C ILE A 60 -4.12 -0.31 -7.32
N CYS A 61 -3.97 0.98 -7.09
CA CYS A 61 -2.76 1.56 -6.52
C CYS A 61 -2.98 1.80 -5.02
N HIS A 62 -2.23 1.10 -4.18
CA HIS A 62 -2.38 1.21 -2.72
C HIS A 62 -1.73 2.49 -2.15
N ALA A 63 -2.18 2.91 -0.97
CA ALA A 63 -1.64 4.03 -0.23
C ALA A 63 -0.27 3.71 0.41
N LEU A 64 0.38 4.69 1.04
CA LEU A 64 1.73 4.56 1.63
C LEU A 64 1.91 3.34 2.54
N SER A 65 0.92 3.02 3.36
CA SER A 65 0.95 1.89 4.30
C SER A 65 0.17 0.66 3.82
N GLY A 66 -0.31 0.68 2.56
CA GLY A 66 -1.00 -0.45 1.95
C GLY A 66 -0.05 -1.49 1.38
N HIS A 67 -0.63 -2.53 0.84
CA HIS A 67 0.05 -3.64 0.17
C HIS A 67 -0.89 -4.27 -0.86
N GLN A 68 -0.46 -5.36 -1.52
CA GLN A 68 -1.20 -6.02 -2.59
C GLN A 68 -2.53 -6.64 -2.15
N HIS A 69 -2.68 -7.05 -0.89
CA HIS A 69 -3.90 -7.72 -0.41
C HIS A 69 -5.05 -6.72 -0.24
N ALA A 70 -5.75 -6.44 -1.34
CA ALA A 70 -6.82 -5.45 -1.38
C ALA A 70 -8.20 -6.03 -1.00
N ALA A 71 -8.47 -7.31 -1.28
CA ALA A 71 -9.77 -7.93 -1.02
C ALA A 71 -9.66 -9.43 -0.68
N GLY A 72 -10.74 -10.01 -0.22
CA GLY A 72 -10.80 -11.41 0.18
C GLY A 72 -10.12 -11.67 1.52
N LEU A 73 -9.94 -12.95 1.85
CA LEU A 73 -9.23 -13.39 3.04
C LEU A 73 -7.80 -13.82 2.66
N SER A 74 -6.84 -13.35 3.44
CA SER A 74 -5.47 -13.87 3.40
C SER A 74 -5.38 -15.25 4.06
N ASP A 75 -4.23 -15.93 3.92
CA ASP A 75 -3.94 -17.18 4.64
C ASP A 75 -4.07 -17.06 6.16
N ASP A 76 -3.81 -15.85 6.70
CA ASP A 76 -3.98 -15.51 8.12
C ASP A 76 -5.42 -15.10 8.49
N GLU A 77 -6.40 -15.36 7.63
CA GLU A 77 -7.82 -14.99 7.81
C GLU A 77 -8.07 -13.48 7.97
N LYS A 78 -7.19 -12.63 7.43
CA LYS A 78 -7.37 -11.18 7.42
C LYS A 78 -8.05 -10.71 6.16
N LEU A 79 -9.06 -9.86 6.31
CA LEU A 79 -9.71 -9.21 5.17
C LEU A 79 -8.79 -8.20 4.51
N GLY A 80 -8.82 -8.18 3.17
CA GLY A 80 -8.16 -7.14 2.38
C GLY A 80 -8.64 -5.74 2.76
N TRP A 81 -7.75 -4.74 2.64
CA TRP A 81 -8.00 -3.37 3.12
C TRP A 81 -9.12 -2.63 2.34
N TRP A 82 -9.51 -3.12 1.16
CA TRP A 82 -10.63 -2.65 0.35
C TRP A 82 -11.68 -3.73 0.08
N ASP A 83 -11.76 -4.75 0.91
CA ASP A 83 -12.72 -5.84 0.72
C ASP A 83 -14.16 -5.36 0.57
N HIS A 84 -14.53 -4.25 1.23
CA HIS A 84 -15.88 -3.66 1.07
C HIS A 84 -16.18 -3.15 -0.34
N TYR A 85 -15.17 -2.86 -1.15
CA TYR A 85 -15.32 -2.29 -2.49
C TYR A 85 -15.02 -3.27 -3.62
N ILE A 86 -14.20 -4.30 -3.38
CA ILE A 86 -13.74 -5.26 -4.39
C ILE A 86 -14.33 -6.62 -4.09
N GLY A 87 -14.98 -7.23 -5.07
CA GLY A 87 -15.58 -8.57 -4.96
C GLY A 87 -16.84 -8.73 -5.79
N PRO A 88 -17.45 -9.94 -5.80
CA PRO A 88 -18.68 -10.19 -6.53
C PRO A 88 -19.81 -9.26 -6.07
N ASN A 89 -20.45 -8.56 -7.01
CA ASN A 89 -21.54 -7.61 -6.77
C ASN A 89 -21.19 -6.41 -5.87
N LYS A 90 -19.90 -6.14 -5.66
CA LYS A 90 -19.41 -4.94 -4.99
C LYS A 90 -19.17 -3.80 -6.01
N PRO A 91 -18.85 -2.56 -5.59
CA PRO A 91 -18.61 -1.44 -6.51
C PRO A 91 -17.57 -1.74 -7.60
N ILE A 92 -16.51 -2.47 -7.27
CA ILE A 92 -15.57 -3.07 -8.24
C ILE A 92 -15.93 -4.56 -8.33
N ASP A 93 -16.86 -4.86 -9.22
CA ASP A 93 -17.49 -6.17 -9.36
C ASP A 93 -16.56 -7.15 -10.08
N THR A 94 -16.00 -8.10 -9.34
CA THR A 94 -15.08 -9.12 -9.87
C THR A 94 -15.75 -10.16 -10.77
N ASN A 95 -17.08 -10.19 -10.87
CA ASN A 95 -17.78 -10.93 -11.92
C ASN A 95 -17.59 -10.30 -13.32
N LYS A 96 -17.25 -9.00 -13.37
CA LYS A 96 -17.10 -8.22 -14.61
C LYS A 96 -15.67 -7.82 -14.89
N PHE A 97 -14.91 -7.52 -13.83
CA PHE A 97 -13.58 -6.95 -13.91
C PHE A 97 -12.51 -7.91 -13.39
N PHE A 98 -11.38 -7.86 -14.05
CA PHE A 98 -10.13 -8.45 -13.57
C PHE A 98 -9.36 -7.36 -12.82
N VAL A 99 -9.22 -7.51 -11.52
CA VAL A 99 -8.59 -6.51 -10.67
C VAL A 99 -7.17 -6.95 -10.35
N VAL A 100 -6.21 -6.04 -10.47
CA VAL A 100 -4.79 -6.25 -10.19
C VAL A 100 -4.34 -5.25 -9.14
N CYS A 101 -3.78 -5.71 -8.04
CA CYS A 101 -3.21 -4.86 -7.00
C CYS A 101 -1.73 -5.22 -6.79
N PRO A 102 -0.78 -4.48 -7.38
CA PRO A 102 0.65 -4.69 -7.12
C PRO A 102 1.07 -4.08 -5.80
N ASN A 103 2.05 -4.70 -5.15
CA ASN A 103 2.79 -4.10 -4.07
C ASN A 103 3.91 -3.21 -4.64
N ASN A 104 3.94 -1.96 -4.23
CA ASN A 104 4.92 -0.99 -4.72
C ASN A 104 6.37 -1.44 -4.40
N ILE A 105 7.29 -1.28 -5.35
CA ILE A 105 8.72 -1.39 -5.07
C ILE A 105 9.13 -0.42 -3.95
N GLY A 106 10.12 -0.77 -3.15
CA GLY A 106 10.52 -0.01 -1.96
C GLY A 106 9.66 -0.28 -0.72
N SER A 107 8.61 -1.10 -0.85
CA SER A 107 7.76 -1.54 0.25
C SER A 107 8.34 -2.75 0.99
N CYS A 108 7.66 -3.20 2.05
CA CYS A 108 8.11 -4.32 2.89
C CYS A 108 7.30 -5.62 2.68
N PHE A 109 6.46 -5.69 1.65
CA PHE A 109 5.53 -6.81 1.41
C PHE A 109 5.90 -7.67 0.20
N GLY A 110 7.20 -7.90 -0.02
CA GLY A 110 7.71 -8.89 -0.97
C GLY A 110 8.24 -8.31 -2.29
N SER A 111 7.74 -7.18 -2.79
CA SER A 111 8.35 -6.50 -3.93
C SER A 111 9.74 -6.00 -3.57
N THR A 112 10.63 -5.85 -4.57
CA THR A 112 11.99 -5.36 -4.36
C THR A 112 12.00 -4.07 -3.54
N GLY A 113 12.76 -4.07 -2.46
CA GLY A 113 12.81 -2.97 -1.49
C GLY A 113 14.00 -3.10 -0.54
N PRO A 114 14.03 -2.32 0.55
CA PRO A 114 15.14 -2.32 1.51
C PRO A 114 15.51 -3.68 2.11
N LYS A 115 14.56 -4.61 2.20
CA LYS A 115 14.82 -5.99 2.68
C LYS A 115 15.41 -6.90 1.59
N SER A 116 15.35 -6.52 0.34
CA SER A 116 15.90 -7.31 -0.77
C SER A 116 17.41 -7.31 -0.73
N ILE A 117 18.01 -8.38 -1.26
CA ILE A 117 19.48 -8.48 -1.37
C ILE A 117 19.97 -7.56 -2.49
N ASN A 118 20.94 -6.72 -2.16
CA ASN A 118 21.69 -5.95 -3.13
C ASN A 118 22.67 -6.89 -3.86
N PRO A 119 22.56 -7.05 -5.18
CA PRO A 119 23.40 -7.98 -5.93
C PRO A 119 24.90 -7.62 -5.92
N GLU A 120 25.24 -6.35 -5.67
CA GLU A 120 26.61 -5.88 -5.63
C GLU A 120 27.30 -6.22 -4.29
N THR A 121 26.56 -6.15 -3.18
CA THR A 121 27.12 -6.34 -1.84
C THR A 121 26.77 -7.70 -1.22
N ASN A 122 25.81 -8.42 -1.80
CA ASN A 122 25.22 -9.65 -1.27
C ASN A 122 24.64 -9.51 0.16
N LYS A 123 24.20 -8.28 0.50
CA LYS A 123 23.54 -7.94 1.76
C LYS A 123 22.19 -7.28 1.47
N ALA A 124 21.33 -7.18 2.49
CA ALA A 124 20.11 -6.39 2.35
C ALA A 124 20.46 -4.93 2.00
N TRP A 125 19.65 -4.31 1.16
CA TRP A 125 19.84 -2.91 0.80
C TRP A 125 19.81 -1.98 2.04
N GLY A 126 18.88 -2.23 2.95
CA GLY A 126 18.70 -1.33 4.10
C GLY A 126 18.47 0.12 3.66
N SER A 127 19.21 1.05 4.27
CA SER A 127 19.17 2.49 3.93
C SER A 127 19.81 2.82 2.58
N ASP A 128 20.57 1.91 1.99
CA ASP A 128 21.21 2.12 0.69
C ASP A 128 20.25 1.89 -0.48
N PHE A 129 19.03 1.44 -0.18
CA PHE A 129 17.99 1.31 -1.20
C PHE A 129 17.72 2.67 -1.84
N PRO A 130 17.71 2.77 -3.19
CA PRO A 130 17.59 4.04 -3.88
C PRO A 130 16.27 4.75 -3.56
N SER A 131 16.30 6.08 -3.56
CA SER A 131 15.10 6.90 -3.43
C SER A 131 14.16 6.67 -4.60
N LEU A 132 12.87 6.57 -4.32
CA LEU A 132 11.81 6.33 -5.29
C LEU A 132 10.88 7.53 -5.41
N GLU A 133 10.40 7.78 -6.61
CA GLU A 133 9.36 8.73 -6.93
C GLU A 133 8.10 8.03 -7.43
N VAL A 134 7.01 8.78 -7.58
CA VAL A 134 5.73 8.26 -8.11
C VAL A 134 5.91 7.67 -9.51
N SER A 135 6.75 8.28 -10.33
CA SER A 135 7.10 7.81 -11.67
C SER A 135 7.71 6.40 -11.66
N ASP A 136 8.52 6.07 -10.64
CA ASP A 136 9.19 4.77 -10.56
C ASP A 136 8.19 3.65 -10.30
N TRP A 137 7.19 3.90 -9.43
CA TRP A 137 6.11 2.94 -9.22
C TRP A 137 5.29 2.74 -10.49
N VAL A 138 4.93 3.81 -11.19
CA VAL A 138 4.20 3.73 -12.47
C VAL A 138 5.03 2.97 -13.52
N ASN A 139 6.32 3.26 -13.64
CA ASN A 139 7.20 2.55 -14.58
C ASN A 139 7.29 1.05 -14.26
N SER A 140 7.36 0.68 -12.98
CA SER A 140 7.32 -0.74 -12.58
C SER A 140 5.98 -1.40 -12.92
N GLN A 141 4.88 -0.67 -12.75
CA GLN A 141 3.54 -1.15 -13.09
C GLN A 141 3.33 -1.31 -14.62
N ILE A 142 4.04 -0.55 -15.46
CA ILE A 142 4.07 -0.78 -16.91
C ILE A 142 4.66 -2.15 -17.24
N TYR A 143 5.73 -2.56 -16.55
CA TYR A 143 6.30 -3.90 -16.74
C TYR A 143 5.30 -5.00 -16.36
N LEU A 144 4.55 -4.78 -15.28
CA LEU A 144 3.48 -5.69 -14.88
C LEU A 144 2.34 -5.73 -15.90
N MET A 145 1.93 -4.57 -16.43
CA MET A 145 0.92 -4.46 -17.48
C MET A 145 1.28 -5.27 -18.73
N GLU A 146 2.55 -5.13 -19.19
CA GLU A 146 3.09 -5.89 -20.32
C GLU A 146 3.14 -7.41 -20.02
N HIS A 147 3.55 -7.80 -18.82
CA HIS A 147 3.57 -9.20 -18.38
C HIS A 147 2.18 -9.85 -18.43
N LEU A 148 1.17 -9.12 -17.97
CA LEU A 148 -0.22 -9.57 -18.00
C LEU A 148 -0.88 -9.45 -19.38
N LYS A 149 -0.16 -8.91 -20.38
CA LYS A 149 -0.66 -8.69 -21.74
C LYS A 149 -1.91 -7.80 -21.76
N ILE A 150 -1.92 -6.78 -20.93
CA ILE A 150 -2.97 -5.79 -20.87
C ILE A 150 -2.52 -4.59 -21.71
N ASP A 151 -3.26 -4.24 -22.75
CA ASP A 151 -2.94 -3.10 -23.63
C ASP A 151 -3.46 -1.79 -23.08
N CYS A 152 -4.60 -1.83 -22.37
CA CYS A 152 -5.26 -0.64 -21.82
C CYS A 152 -6.07 -1.01 -20.58
N TRP A 153 -5.81 -0.35 -19.47
CA TRP A 153 -6.60 -0.49 -18.24
C TRP A 153 -8.01 0.05 -18.43
N ALA A 154 -9.03 -0.70 -18.06
CA ALA A 154 -10.41 -0.18 -17.99
C ALA A 154 -10.52 0.96 -16.96
N ALA A 155 -9.79 0.84 -15.87
CA ALA A 155 -9.61 1.90 -14.90
C ALA A 155 -8.32 1.72 -14.10
N ILE A 156 -7.77 2.83 -13.61
CA ILE A 156 -6.76 2.85 -12.55
C ILE A 156 -7.36 3.58 -11.35
N VAL A 157 -7.34 2.94 -10.20
CA VAL A 157 -8.00 3.44 -8.99
C VAL A 157 -6.98 3.53 -7.87
N GLY A 158 -6.89 4.69 -7.23
CA GLY A 158 -5.96 4.87 -6.12
C GLY A 158 -6.40 5.92 -5.12
N GLY A 159 -6.07 5.67 -3.86
CA GLY A 159 -6.27 6.62 -2.76
C GLY A 159 -4.95 7.16 -2.23
N SER A 160 -4.92 8.45 -1.84
CA SER A 160 -3.73 9.09 -1.27
C SER A 160 -2.52 8.93 -2.20
N LEU A 161 -1.42 8.29 -1.78
CA LEU A 161 -0.26 7.99 -2.62
C LEU A 161 -0.63 7.15 -3.86
N GLY A 162 -1.59 6.23 -3.74
CA GLY A 162 -2.13 5.49 -4.89
C GLY A 162 -2.88 6.41 -5.86
N GLY A 163 -3.54 7.44 -5.36
CA GLY A 163 -4.17 8.46 -6.21
C GLY A 163 -3.14 9.32 -6.95
N MET A 164 -1.97 9.58 -6.36
CA MET A 164 -0.86 10.24 -7.06
C MET A 164 -0.33 9.37 -8.20
N GLN A 165 -0.26 8.05 -8.00
CA GLN A 165 0.10 7.10 -9.06
C GLN A 165 -0.95 7.12 -10.18
N ALA A 166 -2.25 7.09 -9.86
CA ALA A 166 -3.32 7.16 -10.85
C ALA A 166 -3.29 8.47 -11.66
N MET A 167 -2.98 9.61 -11.01
CA MET A 167 -2.78 10.89 -11.71
C MET A 167 -1.56 10.83 -12.63
N HIS A 168 -0.44 10.26 -12.17
CA HIS A 168 0.76 10.13 -12.99
C HIS A 168 0.50 9.25 -14.23
N TRP A 169 -0.20 8.12 -14.06
CA TRP A 169 -0.67 7.31 -15.17
C TRP A 169 -1.48 8.11 -16.18
N ALA A 170 -2.46 8.89 -15.72
CA ALA A 170 -3.33 9.68 -16.59
C ALA A 170 -2.56 10.74 -17.40
N VAL A 171 -1.54 11.36 -16.79
CA VAL A 171 -0.75 12.41 -17.44
C VAL A 171 0.31 11.84 -18.38
N SER A 172 1.02 10.77 -17.96
CA SER A 172 2.18 10.27 -18.68
C SER A 172 1.85 9.14 -19.65
N HIS A 173 0.75 8.41 -19.42
CA HIS A 173 0.35 7.21 -20.18
C HIS A 173 -1.17 7.19 -20.42
N GLY A 174 -1.77 8.33 -20.74
CA GLY A 174 -3.22 8.48 -20.93
C GLY A 174 -3.83 7.61 -22.02
N ASP A 175 -3.02 7.15 -22.98
CA ASP A 175 -3.40 6.18 -24.01
C ASP A 175 -3.55 4.74 -23.47
N LYS A 176 -3.00 4.45 -22.29
CA LYS A 176 -2.99 3.11 -21.67
C LYS A 176 -4.07 2.91 -20.61
N LEU A 177 -4.98 3.84 -20.44
CA LEU A 177 -6.12 3.73 -19.52
C LEU A 177 -7.35 4.45 -20.06
N LYS A 178 -8.53 3.93 -19.72
CA LYS A 178 -9.81 4.57 -20.08
C LYS A 178 -10.29 5.54 -18.99
N ASN A 179 -10.04 5.21 -17.73
CA ASN A 179 -10.51 5.98 -16.59
C ASN A 179 -9.43 6.03 -15.50
N ALA A 180 -9.26 7.19 -14.87
CA ALA A 180 -8.48 7.36 -13.64
C ALA A 180 -9.43 7.78 -12.51
N ILE A 181 -9.47 7.01 -11.43
CA ILE A 181 -10.26 7.30 -10.23
C ILE A 181 -9.30 7.67 -9.10
N VAL A 182 -9.26 8.95 -8.80
CA VAL A 182 -8.36 9.55 -7.82
C VAL A 182 -9.13 9.89 -6.56
N ILE A 183 -8.74 9.31 -5.42
CA ILE A 183 -9.46 9.45 -4.16
C ILE A 183 -8.52 10.11 -3.13
N ALA A 184 -8.95 11.21 -2.53
CA ALA A 184 -8.25 11.89 -1.44
C ALA A 184 -6.74 12.11 -1.71
N ALA A 185 -6.40 12.55 -2.93
CA ALA A 185 -5.04 12.83 -3.37
C ALA A 185 -4.95 14.24 -3.99
N SER A 186 -3.75 14.79 -4.00
CA SER A 186 -3.45 16.10 -4.57
C SER A 186 -2.16 16.07 -5.39
N LEU A 187 -2.02 17.01 -6.32
CA LEU A 187 -0.80 17.18 -7.14
C LEU A 187 0.40 17.69 -6.33
N LYS A 188 0.13 18.38 -5.21
CA LYS A 188 1.17 18.93 -4.33
C LYS A 188 0.78 18.70 -2.88
N LEU A 189 1.76 18.29 -2.08
CA LEU A 189 1.59 18.25 -0.64
C LEU A 189 1.55 19.69 -0.08
N SER A 190 0.66 19.94 0.87
CA SER A 190 0.69 21.19 1.64
C SER A 190 1.92 21.24 2.55
N ALA A 191 2.32 22.45 2.94
CA ALA A 191 3.41 22.60 3.91
C ALA A 191 3.14 21.84 5.21
N GLN A 192 1.88 21.77 5.64
CA GLN A 192 1.47 20.99 6.81
C GLN A 192 1.70 19.48 6.60
N ASN A 193 1.33 18.93 5.44
CA ASN A 193 1.58 17.51 5.15
C ASN A 193 3.08 17.20 5.09
N ILE A 194 3.89 18.10 4.51
CA ILE A 194 5.35 17.98 4.50
C ILE A 194 5.88 17.94 5.93
N ALA A 195 5.42 18.86 6.80
CA ALA A 195 5.84 18.92 8.19
C ALA A 195 5.48 17.64 8.96
N PHE A 196 4.27 17.12 8.84
CA PHE A 196 3.87 15.87 9.48
C PHE A 196 4.71 14.68 9.02
N ASN A 197 4.97 14.58 7.72
CA ASN A 197 5.84 13.52 7.18
C ASN A 197 7.28 13.66 7.71
N GLU A 198 7.80 14.89 7.83
CA GLU A 198 9.14 15.12 8.37
C GLU A 198 9.21 14.74 9.85
N ILE A 199 8.21 15.09 10.67
CA ILE A 199 8.16 14.70 12.08
C ILE A 199 8.12 13.17 12.21
N ALA A 200 7.31 12.48 11.38
CA ALA A 200 7.24 11.04 11.38
C ALA A 200 8.58 10.38 11.00
N ARG A 201 9.26 10.88 9.97
CA ARG A 201 10.60 10.41 9.59
C ARG A 201 11.61 10.63 10.70
N ARG A 202 11.63 11.82 11.29
CA ARG A 202 12.53 12.16 12.42
C ARG A 202 12.30 11.25 13.61
N ALA A 203 11.04 10.94 13.95
CA ALA A 203 10.73 10.01 15.03
C ALA A 203 11.36 8.63 14.80
N ILE A 204 11.30 8.12 13.55
CA ILE A 204 11.90 6.82 13.21
C ILE A 204 13.44 6.89 13.20
N ILE A 205 14.01 7.91 12.57
CA ILE A 205 15.46 8.08 12.43
C ILE A 205 16.15 8.30 13.78
N SER A 206 15.49 8.97 14.73
CA SER A 206 16.04 9.25 16.06
C SER A 206 15.93 8.06 17.03
N ASP A 207 15.22 7.00 16.67
CA ASP A 207 15.19 5.78 17.47
C ASP A 207 16.56 5.08 17.40
N GLN A 208 17.14 4.78 18.56
CA GLN A 208 18.47 4.15 18.62
C GLN A 208 18.50 2.80 17.89
N ALA A 209 17.39 2.05 17.90
CA ALA A 209 17.26 0.79 17.20
C ALA A 209 17.15 0.91 15.66
N PHE A 210 17.15 2.14 15.11
CA PHE A 210 17.14 2.38 13.67
C PHE A 210 18.52 2.13 13.02
N HIS A 211 19.60 2.33 13.76
CA HIS A 211 20.99 2.12 13.31
C HIS A 211 21.33 2.74 11.95
N GLY A 212 20.87 3.99 11.71
CA GLY A 212 21.09 4.66 10.42
C GLY A 212 20.38 4.00 9.23
N GLY A 213 19.38 3.14 9.49
CA GLY A 213 18.63 2.38 8.48
C GLY A 213 19.13 0.93 8.30
N GLN A 214 20.22 0.53 8.95
CA GLN A 214 20.78 -0.84 8.89
C GLN A 214 20.26 -1.73 10.02
N TYR A 215 19.05 -1.46 10.52
CA TYR A 215 18.44 -2.20 11.64
C TYR A 215 18.30 -3.71 11.36
N LEU A 216 18.24 -4.13 10.08
CA LEU A 216 18.20 -5.56 9.71
C LEU A 216 19.52 -6.27 10.06
N GLU A 217 20.68 -5.66 9.80
CA GLU A 217 22.00 -6.22 10.17
C GLU A 217 22.15 -6.35 11.69
N HIS A 218 21.56 -5.42 12.43
CA HIS A 218 21.56 -5.42 13.90
C HIS A 218 20.46 -6.27 14.53
N GLN A 219 19.60 -6.90 13.72
CA GLN A 219 18.43 -7.68 14.18
C GLN A 219 17.55 -6.89 15.17
N THR A 220 17.41 -5.59 14.93
CA THR A 220 16.60 -4.66 15.73
C THR A 220 15.43 -4.12 14.93
N SER A 221 14.57 -3.34 15.60
CA SER A 221 13.46 -2.62 14.95
C SER A 221 13.22 -1.31 15.69
N PRO A 222 13.07 -0.17 14.99
CA PRO A 222 12.83 1.13 15.59
C PRO A 222 11.37 1.26 16.05
N LYS A 223 10.94 0.41 17.00
CA LYS A 223 9.55 0.28 17.43
C LYS A 223 8.99 1.55 18.04
N GLN A 224 9.79 2.28 18.83
CA GLN A 224 9.35 3.53 19.45
C GLN A 224 9.14 4.64 18.40
N GLY A 225 10.08 4.77 17.47
CA GLY A 225 9.98 5.73 16.37
C GLY A 225 8.81 5.43 15.45
N LEU A 226 8.59 4.18 15.10
CA LEU A 226 7.44 3.72 14.32
C LEU A 226 6.11 4.00 15.03
N ALA A 227 6.07 3.78 16.35
CA ALA A 227 4.90 4.05 17.16
C ALA A 227 4.55 5.55 17.18
N LEU A 228 5.54 6.43 17.37
CA LEU A 228 5.34 7.87 17.30
C LEU A 228 4.87 8.34 15.92
N ALA A 229 5.49 7.83 14.86
CA ALA A 229 5.07 8.12 13.49
C ALA A 229 3.61 7.71 13.23
N ARG A 230 3.16 6.59 13.79
CA ARG A 230 1.77 6.15 13.71
C ARG A 230 0.82 7.06 14.49
N MET A 231 1.19 7.50 15.70
CA MET A 231 0.36 8.44 16.45
C MET A 231 0.12 9.74 15.66
N ILE A 232 1.14 10.25 14.99
CA ILE A 232 1.00 11.40 14.08
C ILE A 232 0.02 11.07 12.95
N GLY A 233 0.12 9.89 12.35
CA GLY A 233 -0.82 9.43 11.33
C GLY A 233 -2.27 9.46 11.83
N HIS A 234 -2.55 8.98 13.04
CA HIS A 234 -3.89 9.03 13.61
C HIS A 234 -4.42 10.46 13.80
N LEU A 235 -3.56 11.37 14.29
CA LEU A 235 -3.93 12.76 14.47
C LEU A 235 -4.25 13.48 13.14
N THR A 236 -3.61 13.07 12.04
CA THR A 236 -3.78 13.72 10.73
C THR A 236 -4.89 13.11 9.88
N TYR A 237 -5.26 11.84 10.12
CA TYR A 237 -6.23 11.11 9.30
C TYR A 237 -7.63 11.04 9.92
N LEU A 238 -7.75 11.16 11.24
CA LEU A 238 -9.02 11.06 11.93
C LEU A 238 -9.56 12.45 12.26
N SER A 239 -10.88 12.64 12.14
CA SER A 239 -11.55 13.79 12.71
C SER A 239 -11.53 13.70 14.24
N ASP A 240 -11.66 14.85 14.93
CA ASP A 240 -11.72 14.91 16.38
C ASP A 240 -12.79 13.94 16.95
N SER A 241 -13.97 13.93 16.38
CA SER A 241 -15.06 13.04 16.80
C SER A 241 -14.72 11.56 16.55
N ALA A 242 -14.03 11.21 15.45
CA ALA A 242 -13.60 9.84 15.19
C ALA A 242 -12.47 9.43 16.13
N LEU A 243 -11.53 10.35 16.40
CA LEU A 243 -10.46 10.15 17.37
C LEU A 243 -11.02 9.92 18.77
N GLY A 244 -11.99 10.75 19.21
CA GLY A 244 -12.68 10.60 20.49
C GLY A 244 -13.46 9.29 20.62
N ARG A 245 -14.12 8.82 19.55
CA ARG A 245 -14.79 7.51 19.56
C ARG A 245 -13.80 6.34 19.62
N LYS A 246 -12.64 6.46 18.95
CA LYS A 246 -11.65 5.38 18.87
C LYS A 246 -10.76 5.31 20.10
N PHE A 247 -10.34 6.46 20.63
CA PHE A 247 -9.30 6.59 21.66
C PHE A 247 -9.76 7.44 22.87
N GLY A 248 -11.07 7.65 23.03
CA GLY A 248 -11.63 8.41 24.14
C GLY A 248 -11.31 7.78 25.50
N ARG A 249 -11.87 8.38 26.58
CA ARG A 249 -11.59 7.97 27.97
C ARG A 249 -12.07 6.56 28.36
N LEU A 250 -12.64 5.80 27.42
CA LEU A 250 -13.06 4.42 27.66
C LEU A 250 -11.86 3.49 27.56
N ILE A 251 -11.60 2.74 28.62
CA ILE A 251 -10.59 1.69 28.65
C ILE A 251 -11.01 0.58 27.69
N ARG A 252 -10.16 0.25 26.73
CA ARG A 252 -10.34 -0.91 25.84
C ARG A 252 -9.25 -1.93 26.15
N ASN A 253 -9.63 -3.18 26.41
CA ASN A 253 -8.72 -4.29 26.70
C ASN A 253 -7.72 -4.04 27.85
N GLY A 254 -8.07 -3.17 28.80
CA GLY A 254 -7.18 -2.84 29.93
C GLY A 254 -6.14 -1.75 29.65
N ASP A 255 -6.05 -1.24 28.42
CA ASP A 255 -5.05 -0.23 28.02
C ASP A 255 -5.68 1.13 27.67
N LEU A 256 -5.04 2.19 28.15
CA LEU A 256 -5.39 3.59 27.87
C LEU A 256 -4.61 4.16 26.68
N CYS A 257 -3.79 3.36 25.99
CA CYS A 257 -2.78 3.87 25.09
C CYS A 257 -3.21 3.84 23.62
N LEU A 258 -3.06 4.98 22.95
CA LEU A 258 -3.20 5.14 21.49
C LEU A 258 -2.39 4.11 20.68
N LEU A 259 -1.30 3.62 21.27
CA LEU A 259 -0.33 2.72 20.64
C LEU A 259 -0.86 1.29 20.48
N TYR A 260 -1.50 0.76 21.55
CA TYR A 260 -1.89 -0.65 21.61
C TYR A 260 -3.25 -0.94 20.99
N THR A 261 -4.05 0.10 20.71
CA THR A 261 -5.41 -0.05 20.19
C THR A 261 -5.55 0.12 18.69
N SER A 262 -4.43 0.31 17.97
CA SER A 262 -4.42 0.49 16.53
C SER A 262 -3.38 -0.41 15.87
N PRO A 263 -3.70 -1.68 15.60
CA PRO A 263 -2.82 -2.54 14.83
C PRO A 263 -2.61 -1.95 13.44
N SER A 264 -1.35 -1.88 13.01
CA SER A 264 -1.00 -1.60 11.62
C SER A 264 -0.69 -2.90 10.92
N PRO A 265 -0.98 -3.02 9.63
CA PRO A 265 -0.48 -4.13 8.83
C PRO A 265 1.04 -4.37 8.93
N ARG A 266 1.80 -3.33 9.29
CA ARG A 266 3.24 -3.41 9.51
C ARG A 266 3.65 -3.98 10.88
N ASP A 267 2.75 -4.08 11.84
CA ASP A 267 3.06 -4.59 13.18
C ASP A 267 3.07 -6.13 13.23
N VAL A 268 2.58 -6.78 12.19
CA VAL A 268 2.39 -8.24 12.13
C VAL A 268 3.49 -8.93 11.34
N SER A 269 4.39 -8.20 10.70
CA SER A 269 5.39 -8.72 9.76
C SER A 269 6.85 -8.47 10.18
N LEU A 270 7.14 -8.54 11.47
CA LEU A 270 8.53 -8.56 11.96
C LEU A 270 8.88 -9.94 12.53
#